data_13f9d455dc4409a6e0218e6355737c26
#
_entry.id   13f9d455dc4409a6e0218e6355737c26
#
_cell.length_a   1.000
_cell.length_b   1.000
_cell.length_c   1.000
_cell.angle_alpha   90.00
_cell.angle_beta   90.00
_cell.angle_gamma   90.00
#
_symmetry.space_group_name_H-M   'P 1'
#
loop_
_entity.id
_entity.type
_entity.pdbx_description
1 polymer ?
#
loop_
_entity_poly.entity_id
_entity_poly.type
_entity_poly.pdbx_seq_one_letter_code
_entity_poly.pdbx_strand_id
1 'polypeptide(L)'
;MKTLDELYQQMLKRAADGKPVGVDGDPKLIDCLAHPDDHPLIWRVKPCLCPPDEPHHCQEACDWGAITSGPDGISIDDSQCVGCQACVDACKLDTLKTRKDLIPVVQELHDYDGPIYALVAPAVSGQFGPDVTMGKLRTAFKRLGFTGMLEVAVFADILTLKEALEFDKNINNEDQFQLTSCCCPMWIAMIKKLYHQLLPNVPGSVSPMIAGGRTVKALHPNAKTVFIGP
;
A
#
# COMPACT_ATOMS: atom_id res chain seq x y z
N MET A 1 -20.07 14.69 16.64
CA MET A 1 -19.77 14.11 15.31
C MET A 1 -18.75 13.00 15.55
N LYS A 2 -18.95 11.81 14.99
CA LYS A 2 -17.99 10.70 15.16
C LYS A 2 -16.67 11.02 14.48
N THR A 3 -15.59 10.57 15.08
CA THR A 3 -14.26 10.68 14.48
C THR A 3 -14.09 9.64 13.36
N LEU A 4 -13.05 9.80 12.52
CA LEU A 4 -12.72 8.82 11.48
C LEU A 4 -12.50 7.43 12.08
N ASP A 5 -11.77 7.36 13.20
CA ASP A 5 -11.44 6.07 13.82
C ASP A 5 -12.68 5.38 14.41
N GLU A 6 -13.62 6.13 14.99
CA GLU A 6 -14.90 5.59 15.46
C GLU A 6 -15.75 5.05 14.31
N LEU A 7 -15.81 5.78 13.18
CA LEU A 7 -16.50 5.33 11.97
C LEU A 7 -15.82 4.07 11.41
N TYR A 8 -14.50 4.08 11.29
CA TYR A 8 -13.73 2.94 10.81
C TYR A 8 -13.97 1.67 11.63
N GLN A 9 -13.91 1.77 12.97
CA GLN A 9 -14.17 0.64 13.86
C GLN A 9 -15.59 0.09 13.72
N GLN A 10 -16.59 0.97 13.60
CA GLN A 10 -17.98 0.55 13.42
C GLN A 10 -18.21 -0.13 12.07
N MET A 11 -17.67 0.45 10.99
CA MET A 11 -17.79 -0.09 9.63
C MET A 11 -17.05 -1.43 9.52
N LEU A 12 -15.83 -1.52 10.06
CA LEU A 12 -15.04 -2.75 10.05
C LEU A 12 -15.73 -3.89 10.81
N LYS A 13 -16.31 -3.59 11.98
CA LYS A 13 -17.10 -4.57 12.73
C LYS A 13 -18.30 -5.06 11.94
N ARG A 14 -19.03 -4.17 11.27
CA ARG A 14 -20.16 -4.55 10.41
C ARG A 14 -19.72 -5.41 9.24
N ALA A 15 -18.63 -5.03 8.56
CA ALA A 15 -18.04 -5.84 7.50
C ALA A 15 -17.66 -7.24 8.01
N ALA A 16 -17.01 -7.34 9.16
CA ALA A 16 -16.63 -8.61 9.79
C ALA A 16 -17.85 -9.49 10.18
N ASP A 17 -18.99 -8.85 10.51
CA ASP A 17 -20.25 -9.55 10.78
C ASP A 17 -21.03 -9.90 9.48
N GLY A 18 -20.50 -9.63 8.28
CA GLY A 18 -21.21 -9.81 7.00
C GLY A 18 -22.41 -8.87 6.81
N LYS A 19 -22.41 -7.71 7.46
CA LYS A 19 -23.49 -6.71 7.40
C LYS A 19 -23.12 -5.54 6.50
N PRO A 20 -24.10 -4.86 5.89
CA PRO A 20 -23.86 -3.62 5.15
C PRO A 20 -23.07 -2.60 6.00
N VAL A 21 -22.05 -1.97 5.43
CA VAL A 21 -21.13 -1.08 6.15
C VAL A 21 -21.69 0.31 6.46
N GLY A 22 -22.90 0.61 6.02
CA GLY A 22 -23.57 1.89 6.28
C GLY A 22 -23.67 2.18 7.79
N VAL A 23 -23.22 3.36 8.20
CA VAL A 23 -23.26 3.89 9.57
C VAL A 23 -23.69 5.36 9.54
N ASP A 24 -24.17 5.86 10.69
CA ASP A 24 -24.48 7.30 10.82
C ASP A 24 -23.18 8.08 11.08
N GLY A 25 -22.88 9.04 10.22
CA GLY A 25 -21.68 9.86 10.33
C GLY A 25 -21.52 10.85 9.19
N ASP A 26 -20.36 11.45 9.08
CA ASP A 26 -20.01 12.33 7.97
C ASP A 26 -19.96 11.51 6.66
N PRO A 27 -20.81 11.84 5.65
CA PRO A 27 -20.87 11.09 4.40
C PRO A 27 -19.53 11.01 3.67
N LYS A 28 -18.72 12.08 3.72
CA LYS A 28 -17.40 12.12 3.08
C LYS A 28 -16.42 11.13 3.74
N LEU A 29 -16.41 11.07 5.07
CA LEU A 29 -15.54 10.13 5.79
C LEU A 29 -15.99 8.68 5.56
N ILE A 30 -17.30 8.44 5.51
CA ILE A 30 -17.86 7.11 5.23
C ILE A 30 -17.49 6.66 3.82
N ASP A 31 -17.62 7.54 2.83
CA ASP A 31 -17.27 7.25 1.44
C ASP A 31 -15.79 6.90 1.29
N CYS A 32 -14.89 7.69 1.90
CA CYS A 32 -13.46 7.40 1.91
C CYS A 32 -13.10 6.04 2.54
N LEU A 33 -13.89 5.57 3.52
CA LEU A 33 -13.69 4.28 4.18
C LEU A 33 -14.32 3.11 3.41
N ALA A 34 -15.42 3.36 2.69
CA ALA A 34 -16.12 2.34 1.91
C ALA A 34 -15.50 2.13 0.52
N HIS A 35 -15.00 3.21 -0.09
CA HIS A 35 -14.45 3.25 -1.45
C HIS A 35 -13.03 3.86 -1.46
N PRO A 36 -12.07 3.29 -0.74
CA PRO A 36 -10.74 3.89 -0.58
C PRO A 36 -10.00 4.07 -1.90
N ASP A 37 -10.26 3.26 -2.92
CA ASP A 37 -9.59 3.34 -4.22
C ASP A 37 -9.98 4.57 -5.03
N ASP A 38 -11.11 5.19 -4.73
CA ASP A 38 -11.60 6.42 -5.35
C ASP A 38 -10.98 7.67 -4.68
N HIS A 39 -10.15 7.48 -3.65
CA HIS A 39 -9.60 8.55 -2.83
C HIS A 39 -8.05 8.53 -2.81
N PRO A 40 -7.42 9.71 -2.53
CA PRO A 40 -5.97 9.82 -2.43
C PRO A 40 -5.35 8.90 -1.37
N LEU A 41 -4.06 8.57 -1.53
CA LEU A 41 -3.29 7.80 -0.54
C LEU A 41 -3.20 8.52 0.81
N ILE A 42 -3.07 9.84 0.77
CA ILE A 42 -3.07 10.73 1.95
C ILE A 42 -4.16 11.78 1.75
N TRP A 43 -5.01 11.96 2.72
CA TRP A 43 -6.14 12.88 2.64
C TRP A 43 -6.33 13.70 3.91
N ARG A 44 -6.96 14.84 3.74
CA ARG A 44 -7.24 15.78 4.83
C ARG A 44 -8.66 15.54 5.37
N VAL A 45 -8.74 15.04 6.61
CA VAL A 45 -10.02 14.70 7.28
C VAL A 45 -10.67 15.87 8.03
N LYS A 46 -9.90 16.94 8.26
CA LYS A 46 -10.35 18.17 8.95
C LYS A 46 -9.72 19.39 8.27
N PRO A 47 -10.29 20.60 8.48
CA PRO A 47 -9.64 21.84 8.07
C PRO A 47 -8.24 21.96 8.69
N CYS A 48 -7.30 22.47 7.92
CA CYS A 48 -5.95 22.77 8.41
C CYS A 48 -6.02 24.10 9.19
N LEU A 49 -5.76 24.03 10.49
CA LEU A 49 -5.75 25.20 11.39
C LEU A 49 -4.33 25.55 11.84
N CYS A 50 -3.31 25.24 11.05
CA CYS A 50 -1.95 25.69 11.32
C CYS A 50 -1.90 27.23 11.25
N PRO A 51 -1.16 27.87 12.16
CA PRO A 51 -0.96 29.31 12.11
C PRO A 51 -0.32 29.70 10.75
N PRO A 52 -0.79 30.78 10.11
CA PRO A 52 -0.28 31.17 8.78
C PRO A 52 1.18 31.60 8.80
N ASP A 53 1.68 32.01 9.97
CA ASP A 53 3.05 32.48 10.18
C ASP A 53 4.02 31.35 10.58
N GLU A 54 3.53 30.13 10.79
CA GLU A 54 4.34 28.97 11.13
C GLU A 54 4.52 28.05 9.93
N PRO A 55 5.70 27.40 9.79
CA PRO A 55 5.91 26.44 8.71
C PRO A 55 4.95 25.25 8.85
N HIS A 56 4.38 24.82 7.74
CA HIS A 56 3.57 23.61 7.69
C HIS A 56 4.49 22.37 7.73
N HIS A 57 4.67 21.81 8.94
CA HIS A 57 5.56 20.65 9.15
C HIS A 57 5.29 19.47 8.19
N CYS A 58 4.04 19.28 7.77
CA CYS A 58 3.70 18.27 6.77
C CYS A 58 4.27 18.58 5.38
N GLN A 59 4.41 19.86 5.01
CA GLN A 59 5.05 20.28 3.78
C GLN A 59 6.57 20.11 3.87
N GLU A 60 7.18 20.50 4.99
CA GLU A 60 8.62 20.34 5.22
C GLU A 60 9.04 18.85 5.24
N ALA A 61 8.18 17.97 5.77
CA ALA A 61 8.41 16.53 5.79
C ALA A 61 8.17 15.84 4.44
N CYS A 62 7.70 16.56 3.42
CA CYS A 62 7.41 15.98 2.12
C CYS A 62 8.59 16.11 1.16
N ASP A 63 9.50 15.15 1.18
CA ASP A 63 10.65 15.09 0.26
C ASP A 63 10.26 15.01 -1.22
N TRP A 64 9.00 14.67 -1.50
CA TRP A 64 8.45 14.52 -2.85
C TRP A 64 7.86 15.80 -3.45
N GLY A 65 7.79 16.87 -2.65
CA GLY A 65 7.17 18.13 -3.07
C GLY A 65 5.67 18.03 -3.37
N ALA A 66 5.01 16.97 -2.88
CA ALA A 66 3.59 16.73 -3.12
C ALA A 66 2.66 17.64 -2.30
N ILE A 67 3.18 18.37 -1.31
CA ILE A 67 2.40 19.24 -0.44
C ILE A 67 2.78 20.70 -0.66
N THR A 68 1.77 21.51 -0.93
CA THR A 68 1.91 22.96 -1.04
C THR A 68 0.97 23.66 -0.05
N SER A 69 1.44 24.74 0.57
CA SER A 69 0.61 25.59 1.43
C SER A 69 -0.08 26.70 0.64
N GLY A 70 -1.27 27.09 1.09
CA GLY A 70 -2.08 28.15 0.51
C GLY A 70 -3.00 28.78 1.54
N PRO A 71 -3.85 29.75 1.12
CA PRO A 71 -4.76 30.47 2.02
C PRO A 71 -5.74 29.57 2.80
N ASP A 72 -6.13 28.45 2.20
CA ASP A 72 -7.07 27.48 2.76
C ASP A 72 -6.37 26.29 3.46
N GLY A 73 -5.09 26.45 3.82
CA GLY A 73 -4.25 25.41 4.38
C GLY A 73 -3.40 24.73 3.31
N ILE A 74 -3.22 23.41 3.43
CA ILE A 74 -2.40 22.63 2.49
C ILE A 74 -3.23 22.00 1.36
N SER A 75 -2.59 21.85 0.20
CA SER A 75 -3.04 21.02 -0.92
C SER A 75 -2.06 19.87 -1.13
N ILE A 76 -2.57 18.71 -1.51
CA ILE A 76 -1.78 17.50 -1.78
C ILE A 76 -1.95 17.17 -3.26
N ASP A 77 -0.83 17.07 -3.97
CA ASP A 77 -0.79 16.59 -5.36
C ASP A 77 -0.61 15.07 -5.38
N ASP A 78 -1.68 14.36 -5.70
CA ASP A 78 -1.71 12.90 -5.74
C ASP A 78 -0.76 12.33 -6.80
N SER A 79 -0.50 13.06 -7.88
CA SER A 79 0.44 12.63 -8.90
C SER A 79 1.89 12.60 -8.40
N GLN A 80 2.21 13.40 -7.40
CA GLN A 80 3.51 13.44 -6.73
C GLN A 80 3.55 12.61 -5.45
N CYS A 81 2.42 12.37 -4.80
CA CYS A 81 2.35 11.61 -3.57
C CYS A 81 2.75 10.15 -3.78
N VAL A 82 3.60 9.62 -2.91
CA VAL A 82 4.03 8.22 -2.91
C VAL A 82 3.52 7.43 -1.71
N GLY A 83 2.67 8.03 -0.88
CA GLY A 83 2.08 7.37 0.29
C GLY A 83 3.06 7.07 1.43
N CYS A 84 4.20 7.76 1.52
CA CYS A 84 5.25 7.47 2.51
C CYS A 84 4.87 7.80 3.97
N GLN A 85 3.76 8.48 4.20
CA GLN A 85 3.20 8.86 5.50
C GLN A 85 3.99 9.91 6.30
N ALA A 86 5.16 10.36 5.88
CA ALA A 86 5.97 11.34 6.61
C ALA A 86 5.18 12.61 6.99
N CYS A 87 4.29 13.08 6.11
CA CYS A 87 3.42 14.23 6.39
C CYS A 87 2.34 13.95 7.44
N VAL A 88 1.87 12.70 7.54
CA VAL A 88 0.90 12.27 8.56
C VAL A 88 1.57 12.30 9.94
N ASP A 89 2.77 11.73 10.03
CA ASP A 89 3.56 11.69 11.27
C ASP A 89 3.98 13.10 11.73
N ALA A 90 4.27 13.99 10.80
CA ALA A 90 4.62 15.38 11.09
C ALA A 90 3.41 16.26 11.45
N CYS A 91 2.17 15.81 11.19
CA CYS A 91 0.97 16.61 11.42
C CYS A 91 0.55 16.65 12.88
N LYS A 92 0.97 17.68 13.63
CA LYS A 92 0.62 17.86 15.05
C LYS A 92 -0.88 18.02 15.33
N LEU A 93 -1.68 18.42 14.33
CA LEU A 93 -3.12 18.64 14.46
C LEU A 93 -3.96 17.40 14.10
N ASP A 94 -3.32 16.31 13.73
CA ASP A 94 -3.99 15.06 13.33
C ASP A 94 -5.06 15.27 12.23
N THR A 95 -4.75 16.17 11.27
CA THR A 95 -5.65 16.50 10.15
C THR A 95 -5.42 15.65 8.92
N LEU A 96 -4.25 15.01 8.83
CA LEU A 96 -3.89 14.12 7.73
C LEU A 96 -4.04 12.66 8.15
N LYS A 97 -4.56 11.84 7.26
CA LYS A 97 -4.72 10.40 7.45
C LYS A 97 -4.33 9.65 6.20
N THR A 98 -3.84 8.44 6.40
CA THR A 98 -3.64 7.48 5.32
C THR A 98 -4.93 6.81 4.92
N ARG A 99 -5.04 6.42 3.67
CA ARG A 99 -6.08 5.54 3.15
C ARG A 99 -6.13 4.23 3.94
N LYS A 100 -7.34 3.71 4.16
CA LYS A 100 -7.58 2.48 4.91
C LYS A 100 -8.32 1.48 4.02
N ASP A 101 -7.63 0.44 3.57
CA ASP A 101 -8.12 -0.49 2.55
C ASP A 101 -8.76 -1.78 3.12
N LEU A 102 -8.84 -1.92 4.45
CA LEU A 102 -9.25 -3.19 5.07
C LEU A 102 -10.75 -3.49 4.97
N ILE A 103 -11.62 -2.46 5.00
CA ILE A 103 -13.09 -2.65 4.97
C ILE A 103 -13.52 -3.35 3.68
N PRO A 104 -13.14 -2.89 2.46
CA PRO A 104 -13.47 -3.58 1.22
C PRO A 104 -12.91 -5.00 1.16
N VAL A 105 -11.71 -5.23 1.68
CA VAL A 105 -11.13 -6.58 1.72
C VAL A 105 -11.97 -7.52 2.58
N VAL A 106 -12.43 -7.07 3.75
CA VAL A 106 -13.28 -7.90 4.63
C VAL A 106 -14.63 -8.16 3.99
N GLN A 107 -15.25 -7.17 3.33
CA GLN A 107 -16.48 -7.38 2.56
C GLN A 107 -16.28 -8.40 1.44
N GLU A 108 -15.17 -8.28 0.69
CA GLU A 108 -14.85 -9.20 -0.40
C GLU A 108 -14.69 -10.65 0.10
N LEU A 109 -14.10 -10.85 1.29
CA LEU A 109 -13.97 -12.19 1.90
C LEU A 109 -15.33 -12.82 2.26
N HIS A 110 -16.38 -12.01 2.45
CA HIS A 110 -17.74 -12.48 2.70
C HIS A 110 -18.57 -12.65 1.43
N ASP A 111 -18.42 -11.73 0.48
CA ASP A 111 -19.36 -11.58 -0.63
C ASP A 111 -18.91 -12.31 -1.90
N TYR A 112 -17.63 -12.64 -2.02
CA TYR A 112 -17.09 -13.27 -3.21
C TYR A 112 -17.10 -14.79 -3.14
N ASP A 113 -17.81 -15.45 -4.03
CA ASP A 113 -17.94 -16.91 -4.09
C ASP A 113 -16.70 -17.64 -4.66
N GLY A 114 -15.72 -16.90 -5.19
CA GLY A 114 -14.51 -17.46 -5.77
C GLY A 114 -13.33 -17.52 -4.79
N PRO A 115 -12.20 -18.12 -5.21
CA PRO A 115 -11.02 -18.19 -4.37
C PRO A 115 -10.35 -16.83 -4.18
N ILE A 116 -9.98 -16.50 -2.95
CA ILE A 116 -9.22 -15.32 -2.59
C ILE A 116 -7.89 -15.75 -1.94
N TYR A 117 -6.78 -15.30 -2.49
CA TYR A 117 -5.45 -15.60 -1.97
C TYR A 117 -4.78 -14.37 -1.34
N ALA A 118 -4.21 -14.56 -0.15
CA ALA A 118 -3.36 -13.57 0.49
C ALA A 118 -1.93 -13.67 -0.08
N LEU A 119 -1.41 -12.59 -0.64
CA LEU A 119 -0.01 -12.44 -1.04
C LEU A 119 0.71 -11.65 0.05
N VAL A 120 1.53 -12.32 0.86
CA VAL A 120 2.12 -11.72 2.05
C VAL A 120 3.56 -11.32 1.80
N ALA A 121 3.86 -10.04 2.06
CA ALA A 121 5.19 -9.47 1.90
C ALA A 121 6.19 -10.06 2.92
N PRO A 122 7.49 -10.13 2.60
CA PRO A 122 8.54 -10.56 3.52
C PRO A 122 8.59 -9.76 4.83
N ALA A 123 8.14 -8.51 4.81
CA ALA A 123 8.08 -7.63 5.98
C ALA A 123 7.19 -8.17 7.14
N VAL A 124 6.38 -9.20 6.89
CA VAL A 124 5.65 -9.92 7.96
C VAL A 124 6.58 -10.62 8.95
N SER A 125 7.81 -10.93 8.52
CA SER A 125 8.83 -11.54 9.36
C SER A 125 9.18 -10.62 10.53
N GLY A 126 9.09 -11.13 11.76
CA GLY A 126 9.39 -10.36 12.97
C GLY A 126 8.25 -9.45 13.46
N GLN A 127 7.11 -9.34 12.75
CA GLN A 127 5.96 -8.55 13.21
C GLN A 127 5.21 -9.20 14.36
N PHE A 128 5.36 -10.50 14.55
CA PHE A 128 4.73 -11.29 15.60
C PHE A 128 5.80 -11.91 16.50
N GLY A 129 5.39 -12.42 17.66
CA GLY A 129 6.31 -13.11 18.55
C GLY A 129 6.96 -14.35 17.90
N PRO A 130 8.06 -14.85 18.48
CA PRO A 130 8.87 -15.93 17.89
C PRO A 130 8.09 -17.25 17.68
N ASP A 131 7.00 -17.41 18.41
CA ASP A 131 6.14 -18.59 18.28
C ASP A 131 5.21 -18.57 17.06
N VAL A 132 5.14 -17.45 16.31
CA VAL A 132 4.30 -17.31 15.13
C VAL A 132 5.06 -17.71 13.88
N THR A 133 4.89 -18.95 13.48
CA THR A 133 5.48 -19.52 12.26
C THR A 133 4.63 -19.16 11.03
N MET A 134 5.22 -19.26 9.83
CA MET A 134 4.48 -19.12 8.56
C MET A 134 3.34 -20.13 8.42
N GLY A 135 3.47 -21.35 9.00
CA GLY A 135 2.38 -22.32 9.06
C GLY A 135 1.19 -21.85 9.91
N LYS A 136 1.46 -21.20 11.04
CA LYS A 136 0.40 -20.58 11.87
C LYS A 136 -0.27 -19.42 11.12
N LEU A 137 0.50 -18.60 10.42
CA LEU A 137 -0.05 -17.49 9.60
C LEU A 137 -0.95 -18.03 8.49
N ARG A 138 -0.52 -19.05 7.74
CA ARG A 138 -1.38 -19.70 6.72
C ARG A 138 -2.68 -20.21 7.32
N THR A 139 -2.63 -20.80 8.51
CA THR A 139 -3.85 -21.25 9.20
C THR A 139 -4.74 -20.08 9.62
N ALA A 140 -4.15 -18.98 10.09
CA ALA A 140 -4.88 -17.78 10.47
C ALA A 140 -5.59 -17.16 9.24
N PHE A 141 -4.89 -16.99 8.11
CA PHE A 141 -5.50 -16.48 6.88
C PHE A 141 -6.64 -17.36 6.38
N LYS A 142 -6.51 -18.70 6.45
CA LYS A 142 -7.61 -19.59 6.11
C LYS A 142 -8.83 -19.40 7.04
N ARG A 143 -8.61 -19.17 8.33
CA ARG A 143 -9.68 -18.89 9.28
C ARG A 143 -10.35 -17.52 9.04
N LEU A 144 -9.63 -16.58 8.46
CA LEU A 144 -10.17 -15.28 8.05
C LEU A 144 -11.00 -15.35 6.75
N GLY A 145 -11.04 -16.50 6.06
CA GLY A 145 -11.80 -16.67 4.83
C GLY A 145 -10.96 -16.73 3.55
N PHE A 146 -9.64 -16.55 3.63
CA PHE A 146 -8.78 -16.73 2.46
C PHE A 146 -8.68 -18.21 2.06
N THR A 147 -8.66 -18.47 0.77
CA THR A 147 -8.42 -19.81 0.20
C THR A 147 -7.01 -20.30 0.55
N GLY A 148 -6.04 -19.39 0.53
CA GLY A 148 -4.66 -19.69 0.86
C GLY A 148 -3.81 -18.44 1.04
N MET A 149 -2.58 -18.66 1.51
CA MET A 149 -1.55 -17.65 1.70
C MET A 149 -0.31 -18.02 0.91
N LEU A 150 0.21 -17.09 0.14
CA LEU A 150 1.45 -17.19 -0.63
C LEU A 150 2.47 -16.18 -0.10
N GLU A 151 3.70 -16.62 0.05
CA GLU A 151 4.81 -15.74 0.44
C GLU A 151 5.38 -15.07 -0.82
N VAL A 152 5.32 -13.74 -0.86
CA VAL A 152 5.82 -12.95 -2.00
C VAL A 152 7.33 -13.10 -2.18
N ALA A 153 8.05 -13.50 -1.12
CA ALA A 153 9.48 -13.83 -1.18
C ALA A 153 9.82 -14.89 -2.25
N VAL A 154 8.97 -15.89 -2.45
CA VAL A 154 9.18 -16.92 -3.49
C VAL A 154 9.25 -16.30 -4.89
N PHE A 155 8.43 -15.30 -5.16
CA PHE A 155 8.44 -14.58 -6.43
C PHE A 155 9.64 -13.63 -6.54
N ALA A 156 10.14 -13.10 -5.43
CA ALA A 156 11.38 -12.33 -5.39
C ALA A 156 12.56 -13.21 -5.78
N ASP A 157 12.66 -14.44 -5.27
CA ASP A 157 13.71 -15.39 -5.63
C ASP A 157 13.70 -15.71 -7.13
N ILE A 158 12.53 -15.97 -7.70
CA ILE A 158 12.37 -16.24 -9.14
C ILE A 158 12.80 -15.03 -9.97
N LEU A 159 12.41 -13.82 -9.56
CA LEU A 159 12.78 -12.60 -10.27
C LEU A 159 14.27 -12.30 -10.14
N THR A 160 14.89 -12.60 -9.01
CA THR A 160 16.35 -12.46 -8.82
C THR A 160 17.12 -13.29 -9.84
N LEU A 161 16.69 -14.54 -10.08
CA LEU A 161 17.32 -15.38 -11.13
C LEU A 161 17.15 -14.76 -12.53
N LYS A 162 15.96 -14.24 -12.83
CA LYS A 162 15.71 -13.56 -14.10
C LYS A 162 16.60 -12.32 -14.26
N GLU A 163 16.70 -11.51 -13.22
CA GLU A 163 17.49 -10.27 -13.22
C GLU A 163 19.00 -10.56 -13.31
N ALA A 164 19.49 -11.67 -12.71
CA ALA A 164 20.86 -12.12 -12.87
C ALA A 164 21.18 -12.49 -14.32
N LEU A 165 20.28 -13.20 -15.01
CA LEU A 165 20.44 -13.50 -16.43
C LEU A 165 20.37 -12.25 -17.32
N GLU A 166 19.56 -11.27 -16.94
CA GLU A 166 19.48 -9.98 -17.61
C GLU A 166 20.76 -9.18 -17.42
N PHE A 167 21.32 -9.20 -16.20
CA PHE A 167 22.62 -8.60 -15.88
C PHE A 167 23.73 -9.18 -16.74
N ASP A 168 23.88 -10.51 -16.76
CA ASP A 168 24.91 -11.19 -17.57
C ASP A 168 24.83 -10.87 -19.06
N LYS A 169 23.62 -10.61 -19.55
CA LYS A 169 23.40 -10.24 -20.96
C LYS A 169 23.73 -8.80 -21.26
N ASN A 170 23.41 -7.88 -20.33
CA ASN A 170 23.44 -6.44 -20.59
C ASN A 170 24.72 -5.77 -20.10
N ILE A 171 25.41 -6.33 -19.09
CA ILE A 171 26.60 -5.76 -18.48
C ILE A 171 27.85 -6.49 -19.00
N ASN A 172 28.59 -5.80 -19.87
CA ASN A 172 29.74 -6.38 -20.56
C ASN A 172 31.09 -5.71 -20.20
N ASN A 173 31.07 -4.61 -19.47
CA ASN A 173 32.25 -3.86 -19.05
C ASN A 173 31.97 -3.07 -17.75
N GLU A 174 33.01 -2.51 -17.14
CA GLU A 174 32.98 -1.82 -15.85
C GLU A 174 32.23 -0.48 -15.88
N ASP A 175 31.99 0.11 -17.04
CA ASP A 175 31.26 1.38 -17.19
C ASP A 175 29.75 1.16 -17.22
N GLN A 176 29.29 -0.08 -17.37
CA GLN A 176 27.88 -0.46 -17.39
C GLN A 176 27.43 -0.90 -16.01
N PHE A 177 26.20 -0.57 -15.66
CA PHE A 177 25.62 -1.03 -14.40
C PHE A 177 24.12 -1.25 -14.53
N GLN A 178 23.59 -2.07 -13.64
CA GLN A 178 22.16 -2.32 -13.48
C GLN A 178 21.77 -2.10 -12.02
N LEU A 179 20.65 -1.42 -11.79
CA LEU A 179 20.07 -1.31 -10.47
C LEU A 179 19.43 -2.64 -10.06
N THR A 180 19.49 -2.99 -8.78
CA THR A 180 19.09 -4.33 -8.29
C THR A 180 17.75 -4.39 -7.59
N SER A 181 17.00 -3.28 -7.52
CA SER A 181 15.72 -3.23 -6.81
C SER A 181 14.59 -2.77 -7.73
N CYS A 182 13.53 -3.58 -7.80
CA CYS A 182 12.30 -3.28 -8.54
C CYS A 182 11.04 -3.40 -7.66
N CYS A 183 11.18 -3.77 -6.38
CA CYS A 183 10.05 -4.18 -5.54
C CYS A 183 9.47 -3.05 -4.67
N CYS A 184 10.30 -2.06 -4.26
CA CYS A 184 9.86 -0.98 -3.39
C CYS A 184 9.20 0.15 -4.21
N PRO A 185 7.90 0.46 -3.99
CA PRO A 185 7.20 1.52 -4.72
C PRO A 185 7.84 2.89 -4.52
N MET A 186 8.32 3.19 -3.31
CA MET A 186 9.00 4.45 -3.00
C MET A 186 10.33 4.58 -3.75
N TRP A 187 11.13 3.50 -3.81
CA TRP A 187 12.35 3.46 -4.59
C TRP A 187 12.08 3.73 -6.07
N ILE A 188 11.10 3.05 -6.66
CA ILE A 188 10.73 3.24 -8.07
C ILE A 188 10.20 4.66 -8.31
N ALA A 189 9.41 5.20 -7.38
CA ALA A 189 8.95 6.58 -7.47
C ALA A 189 10.11 7.57 -7.40
N MET A 190 11.10 7.35 -6.54
CA MET A 190 12.31 8.16 -6.44
C MET A 190 13.09 8.15 -7.75
N ILE A 191 13.35 6.99 -8.34
CA ILE A 191 14.02 6.89 -9.65
C ILE A 191 13.23 7.64 -10.72
N LYS A 192 11.93 7.43 -10.81
CA LYS A 192 11.08 8.07 -11.83
C LYS A 192 11.00 9.60 -11.69
N LYS A 193 10.97 10.12 -10.46
CA LYS A 193 10.71 11.54 -10.19
C LYS A 193 11.99 12.37 -10.05
N LEU A 194 12.98 11.85 -9.34
CA LEU A 194 14.19 12.58 -8.98
C LEU A 194 15.42 12.16 -9.81
N TYR A 195 15.50 10.89 -10.20
CA TYR A 195 16.66 10.29 -10.87
C TYR A 195 16.25 9.59 -12.16
N HIS A 196 15.36 10.20 -12.94
CA HIS A 196 14.80 9.59 -14.16
C HIS A 196 15.86 9.17 -15.20
N GLN A 197 17.04 9.77 -15.18
CA GLN A 197 18.19 9.36 -16.02
C GLN A 197 18.67 7.93 -15.72
N LEU A 198 18.34 7.37 -14.54
CA LEU A 198 18.69 6.00 -14.15
C LEU A 198 17.64 4.96 -14.57
N LEU A 199 16.50 5.38 -15.14
CA LEU A 199 15.45 4.44 -15.59
C LEU A 199 15.96 3.36 -16.56
N PRO A 200 16.87 3.65 -17.51
CA PRO A 200 17.41 2.61 -18.39
C PRO A 200 18.18 1.51 -17.65
N ASN A 201 18.65 1.79 -16.43
CA ASN A 201 19.41 0.86 -15.62
C ASN A 201 18.53 0.06 -14.63
N VAL A 202 17.22 0.31 -14.60
CA VAL A 202 16.28 -0.47 -13.79
C VAL A 202 15.96 -1.77 -14.52
N PRO A 203 15.99 -2.93 -13.83
CA PRO A 203 15.64 -4.20 -14.45
C PRO A 203 14.24 -4.18 -15.08
N GLY A 204 14.07 -4.87 -16.20
CA GLY A 204 12.78 -5.01 -16.90
C GLY A 204 11.77 -5.92 -16.19
N SER A 205 12.00 -6.27 -14.94
CA SER A 205 11.13 -7.13 -14.14
C SER A 205 9.96 -6.37 -13.52
N VAL A 206 8.83 -7.05 -13.39
CA VAL A 206 7.71 -6.56 -12.55
C VAL A 206 8.05 -6.78 -11.07
N SER A 207 7.35 -6.08 -10.16
CA SER A 207 7.53 -6.35 -8.72
C SER A 207 7.13 -7.79 -8.37
N PRO A 208 7.72 -8.38 -7.31
CA PRO A 208 7.35 -9.72 -6.82
C PRO A 208 5.85 -9.85 -6.50
N MET A 209 5.23 -8.79 -5.98
CA MET A 209 3.77 -8.72 -5.77
C MET A 209 3.00 -8.94 -7.08
N ILE A 210 3.35 -8.24 -8.13
CA ILE A 210 2.70 -8.36 -9.45
C ILE A 210 2.99 -9.73 -10.07
N ALA A 211 4.20 -10.27 -9.93
CA ALA A 211 4.53 -11.61 -10.38
C ALA A 211 3.66 -12.66 -9.69
N GLY A 212 3.51 -12.56 -8.36
CA GLY A 212 2.63 -13.44 -7.58
C GLY A 212 1.17 -13.35 -8.01
N GLY A 213 0.63 -12.14 -8.14
CA GLY A 213 -0.74 -11.92 -8.60
C GLY A 213 -1.00 -12.49 -10.00
N ARG A 214 -0.09 -12.26 -10.95
CA ARG A 214 -0.17 -12.83 -12.31
C ARG A 214 -0.12 -14.35 -12.30
N THR A 215 0.73 -14.95 -11.47
CA THR A 215 0.83 -16.41 -11.33
C THR A 215 -0.46 -16.99 -10.79
N VAL A 216 -1.04 -16.40 -9.74
CA VAL A 216 -2.33 -16.83 -9.20
C VAL A 216 -3.42 -16.74 -10.27
N LYS A 217 -3.48 -15.64 -11.02
CA LYS A 217 -4.47 -15.45 -12.09
C LYS A 217 -4.28 -16.42 -13.26
N ALA A 218 -3.04 -16.80 -13.58
CA ALA A 218 -2.77 -17.79 -14.62
C ALA A 218 -3.23 -19.20 -14.22
N LEU A 219 -3.06 -19.57 -12.95
CA LEU A 219 -3.47 -20.88 -12.41
C LEU A 219 -4.95 -20.93 -12.07
N HIS A 220 -5.52 -19.83 -11.61
CA HIS A 220 -6.90 -19.67 -11.15
C HIS A 220 -7.47 -18.36 -11.70
N PRO A 221 -7.98 -18.34 -12.95
CA PRO A 221 -8.44 -17.12 -13.63
C PRO A 221 -9.48 -16.30 -12.84
N ASN A 222 -10.36 -17.00 -12.10
CA ASN A 222 -11.40 -16.39 -11.28
C ASN A 222 -10.91 -16.01 -9.87
N ALA A 223 -9.65 -16.30 -9.50
CA ALA A 223 -9.16 -15.94 -8.16
C ALA A 223 -8.99 -14.44 -8.02
N LYS A 224 -9.26 -13.92 -6.82
CA LYS A 224 -8.83 -12.60 -6.37
C LYS A 224 -7.57 -12.71 -5.54
N THR A 225 -6.76 -11.66 -5.53
CA THR A 225 -5.54 -11.59 -4.73
C THR A 225 -5.56 -10.34 -3.89
N VAL A 226 -5.22 -10.49 -2.61
CA VAL A 226 -5.04 -9.38 -1.68
C VAL A 226 -3.58 -9.34 -1.26
N PHE A 227 -2.90 -8.23 -1.54
CA PHE A 227 -1.53 -8.03 -1.08
C PHE A 227 -1.55 -7.49 0.35
N ILE A 228 -0.72 -8.09 1.20
CA ILE A 228 -0.57 -7.72 2.61
C ILE A 228 0.90 -7.36 2.84
N GLY A 229 1.13 -6.09 3.00
CA GLY A 229 2.47 -5.54 3.16
C GLY A 229 2.44 -4.15 3.78
N PRO A 230 3.63 -3.57 4.04
CA PRO A 230 3.77 -2.20 4.51
C PRO A 230 3.37 -1.21 3.43
#